data_45548f093a56514da8fa235e8bb40ded
#
_entry.id   45548f093a56514da8fa235e8bb40ded
#
_cell.length_a   1.000
_cell.length_b   1.000
_cell.length_c   1.000
_cell.angle_alpha   90.00
_cell.angle_beta   90.00
_cell.angle_gamma   90.00
#
_symmetry.space_group_name_H-M   'P 1'
#
loop_
_entity.id
_entity.type
_entity.pdbx_description
1 polymer ?
#
loop_
_entity_poly.entity_id
_entity_poly.type
_entity_poly.pdbx_seq_one_letter_code
_entity_poly.pdbx_strand_id
1 'polypeptide(L)'
;MKVWLIDLESVETRYTCQWKDHVPKLLIENGFEVEVVSGAEDIPPATTPGAFLNFGGTNIYKSTQIEKMSRAFTEGRVNDGDSILFTDAWHPGIIQIKYMSELLGIKVITHGLWHAGSYDPADFLGRIIGDAPWVRYAEQSMFECFDHNYFATEYHVRMFDKAFPNLQIWKNMKEEHRLGREVPSHGFLDGKMKAVVTGWPMEYLKETLKSYVGTPKEDIILFPHRLAPEKQLKIFKDLAKRLPQYKFVVCMEQNLTKDGYHKLLAKSKMIFSANLQETLGISPYEGALLGVIPFVPNRLSYVEMYDDKWKYPSEYTTSWFNYKTYKESLVSLIKSDMESYVNKVPKLLKLEQNLTKNYFSATRLLNTIKKYRKVYVEEKKIRTGVSNVR
;
A
#
# COMPACT_ATOMS: atom_id res chain seq x y z
N MET A 1 21.41 -3.84 -13.89
CA MET A 1 20.44 -2.72 -13.86
C MET A 1 20.42 -2.15 -12.48
N LYS A 2 20.85 -0.89 -12.32
CA LYS A 2 20.95 -0.25 -11.00
C LYS A 2 19.63 0.38 -10.60
N VAL A 3 19.24 0.16 -9.35
CA VAL A 3 18.09 0.77 -8.68
C VAL A 3 18.58 1.49 -7.42
N TRP A 4 18.37 2.77 -7.37
CA TRP A 4 18.50 3.59 -6.18
C TRP A 4 17.20 3.49 -5.39
N LEU A 5 17.24 2.80 -4.26
CA LEU A 5 16.05 2.54 -3.46
C LEU A 5 15.94 3.58 -2.34
N ILE A 6 15.04 4.53 -2.49
CA ILE A 6 14.66 5.49 -1.44
C ILE A 6 13.71 4.78 -0.50
N ASP A 7 14.23 4.34 0.65
CA ASP A 7 13.49 3.50 1.58
C ASP A 7 12.50 4.29 2.46
N LEU A 8 11.65 3.56 3.17
CA LEU A 8 10.73 4.12 4.16
C LEU A 8 11.38 4.21 5.53
N GLU A 9 11.00 5.23 6.29
CA GLU A 9 11.25 5.28 7.74
C GLU A 9 10.67 4.04 8.43
N SER A 10 11.55 3.32 9.12
CA SER A 10 11.19 2.07 9.78
C SER A 10 10.38 2.34 11.06
N VAL A 11 9.23 1.69 11.18
CA VAL A 11 8.43 1.67 12.41
C VAL A 11 8.21 0.22 12.82
N GLU A 12 8.74 -0.19 13.97
CA GLU A 12 8.79 -1.59 14.43
C GLU A 12 7.45 -2.31 14.36
N THR A 13 6.37 -1.65 14.77
CA THR A 13 5.01 -2.22 14.79
C THR A 13 4.32 -2.26 13.41
N ARG A 14 4.97 -1.77 12.37
CA ARG A 14 4.40 -1.63 11.02
C ARG A 14 5.16 -2.45 9.98
N TYR A 15 4.52 -2.67 8.83
CA TYR A 15 5.12 -3.32 7.67
C TYR A 15 6.36 -2.59 7.13
N THR A 16 6.51 -1.29 7.40
CA THR A 16 7.67 -0.50 6.97
C THR A 16 8.97 -1.02 7.56
N CYS A 17 8.94 -1.61 8.77
CA CYS A 17 10.09 -2.28 9.35
C CYS A 17 10.53 -3.49 8.50
N GLN A 18 9.59 -4.32 8.08
CA GLN A 18 9.91 -5.49 7.24
C GLN A 18 10.33 -5.09 5.82
N TRP A 19 9.77 -4.01 5.28
CA TRP A 19 10.12 -3.54 3.95
C TRP A 19 11.55 -3.04 3.84
N LYS A 20 12.13 -2.57 4.94
CA LYS A 20 13.54 -2.15 4.99
C LYS A 20 14.49 -3.27 4.54
N ASP A 21 14.18 -4.51 4.91
CA ASP A 21 14.98 -5.68 4.55
C ASP A 21 14.41 -6.42 3.32
N HIS A 22 13.09 -6.52 3.24
CA HIS A 22 12.42 -7.31 2.20
C HIS A 22 12.58 -6.71 0.81
N VAL A 23 12.35 -5.41 0.65
CA VAL A 23 12.35 -4.78 -0.68
C VAL A 23 13.72 -4.81 -1.34
N PRO A 24 14.83 -4.47 -0.66
CA PRO A 24 16.17 -4.61 -1.24
C PRO A 24 16.48 -6.04 -1.65
N LYS A 25 16.22 -7.02 -0.76
CA LYS A 25 16.43 -8.44 -1.02
C LYS A 25 15.64 -8.91 -2.25
N LEU A 26 14.36 -8.55 -2.32
CA LEU A 26 13.49 -8.89 -3.44
C LEU A 26 14.01 -8.35 -4.78
N LEU A 27 14.48 -7.11 -4.81
CA LEU A 27 15.08 -6.52 -6.00
C LEU A 27 16.35 -7.26 -6.42
N ILE A 28 17.26 -7.55 -5.48
CA ILE A 28 18.52 -8.28 -5.74
C ILE A 28 18.22 -9.67 -6.28
N GLU A 29 17.31 -10.43 -5.66
CA GLU A 29 16.89 -11.76 -6.12
C GLU A 29 16.27 -11.75 -7.52
N ASN A 30 15.75 -10.60 -7.95
CA ASN A 30 15.21 -10.39 -9.29
C ASN A 30 16.20 -9.79 -10.30
N GLY A 31 17.50 -9.76 -9.96
CA GLY A 31 18.60 -9.39 -10.86
C GLY A 31 18.85 -7.89 -10.98
N PHE A 32 18.42 -7.11 -9.99
CA PHE A 32 18.77 -5.69 -9.91
C PHE A 32 20.04 -5.50 -9.06
N GLU A 33 20.88 -4.55 -9.44
CA GLU A 33 21.88 -3.97 -8.58
C GLU A 33 21.21 -2.89 -7.74
N VAL A 34 21.29 -2.99 -6.42
CA VAL A 34 20.50 -2.11 -5.51
C VAL A 34 21.44 -1.30 -4.64
N GLU A 35 21.23 0.00 -4.65
CA GLU A 35 21.83 0.91 -3.67
C GLU A 35 20.71 1.52 -2.81
N VAL A 36 20.70 1.19 -1.50
CA VAL A 36 19.68 1.66 -0.57
C VAL A 36 20.07 3.03 -0.05
N VAL A 37 19.16 3.98 -0.16
CA VAL A 37 19.30 5.35 0.33
C VAL A 37 18.37 5.54 1.53
N SER A 38 18.88 5.21 2.72
CA SER A 38 18.16 5.43 3.98
C SER A 38 18.36 6.86 4.48
N GLY A 39 17.40 7.36 5.26
CA GLY A 39 17.50 8.67 5.91
C GLY A 39 18.39 8.68 7.13
N ALA A 40 18.23 9.71 7.98
CA ALA A 40 18.92 9.81 9.28
C ALA A 40 18.40 8.76 10.26
N GLU A 41 19.27 8.22 11.11
CA GLU A 41 18.91 7.22 12.12
C GLU A 41 18.60 7.85 13.49
N ASP A 42 19.04 9.07 13.73
CA ASP A 42 18.90 9.83 14.98
C ASP A 42 17.59 10.64 15.07
N ILE A 43 16.49 10.05 14.57
CA ILE A 43 15.17 10.68 14.57
C ILE A 43 14.55 10.61 15.98
N PRO A 44 13.96 11.70 16.50
CA PRO A 44 13.26 11.67 17.76
C PRO A 44 12.16 10.59 17.79
N PRO A 45 12.11 9.70 18.79
CA PRO A 45 11.18 8.57 18.81
C PRO A 45 9.73 8.96 19.10
N ALA A 46 9.51 10.17 19.63
CA ALA A 46 8.18 10.63 20.01
C ALA A 46 7.34 10.93 18.77
N THR A 47 6.19 10.26 18.63
CA THR A 47 5.26 10.51 17.53
C THR A 47 4.53 11.85 17.66
N THR A 48 4.20 12.48 16.55
CA THR A 48 3.30 13.64 16.52
C THR A 48 1.92 13.21 17.06
N PRO A 49 1.30 13.98 17.96
CA PRO A 49 -0.02 13.64 18.50
C PRO A 49 -1.05 13.32 17.40
N GLY A 50 -1.72 12.18 17.52
CA GLY A 50 -2.69 11.69 16.53
C GLY A 50 -2.11 11.04 15.27
N ALA A 51 -0.79 11.01 15.13
CA ALA A 51 -0.07 10.33 14.05
C ALA A 51 0.67 9.09 14.55
N PHE A 52 1.28 8.37 13.63
CA PHE A 52 2.14 7.21 13.89
C PHE A 52 3.62 7.47 13.55
N LEU A 53 3.93 8.69 13.17
CA LEU A 53 5.27 9.19 12.86
C LEU A 53 5.53 10.49 13.61
N ASN A 54 6.80 10.82 13.76
CA ASN A 54 7.23 12.16 14.12
C ASN A 54 7.38 13.00 12.84
N PHE A 55 6.51 13.96 12.59
CA PHE A 55 6.57 14.71 11.33
C PHE A 55 7.82 15.55 11.15
N GLY A 56 8.41 16.06 12.24
CA GLY A 56 9.73 16.69 12.19
C GLY A 56 10.80 15.68 11.80
N GLY A 57 10.84 14.55 12.51
CA GLY A 57 11.77 13.45 12.25
C GLY A 57 11.65 12.88 10.86
N THR A 58 10.43 12.60 10.40
CA THR A 58 10.18 12.12 9.02
C THR A 58 10.73 13.09 7.96
N ASN A 59 10.63 14.40 8.19
CA ASN A 59 11.21 15.38 7.26
C ASN A 59 12.75 15.39 7.33
N ILE A 60 13.35 15.21 8.49
CA ILE A 60 14.80 15.02 8.62
C ILE A 60 15.23 13.76 7.86
N TYR A 61 14.53 12.63 8.04
CA TYR A 61 14.78 11.38 7.33
C TYR A 61 14.80 11.60 5.81
N LYS A 62 13.72 12.15 5.28
CA LYS A 62 13.54 12.41 3.84
C LYS A 62 14.57 13.41 3.29
N SER A 63 14.89 14.47 4.04
CA SER A 63 15.90 15.46 3.63
C SER A 63 17.31 14.87 3.56
N THR A 64 17.67 13.99 4.50
CA THR A 64 18.94 13.27 4.50
C THR A 64 19.07 12.34 3.29
N GLN A 65 17.97 11.68 2.88
CA GLN A 65 17.96 10.88 1.66
C GLN A 65 18.27 11.72 0.42
N ILE A 66 17.70 12.92 0.33
CA ILE A 66 17.95 13.81 -0.81
C ILE A 66 19.37 14.38 -0.80
N GLU A 67 19.92 14.69 0.37
CA GLU A 67 21.34 15.05 0.47
C GLU A 67 22.24 13.95 -0.07
N LYS A 68 22.02 12.70 0.36
CA LYS A 68 22.78 11.53 -0.14
C LYS A 68 22.65 11.37 -1.65
N MET A 69 21.45 11.54 -2.19
CA MET A 69 21.23 11.48 -3.64
C MET A 69 21.93 12.61 -4.38
N SER A 70 21.89 13.84 -3.85
CA SER A 70 22.59 15.00 -4.44
C SER A 70 24.10 14.76 -4.53
N ARG A 71 24.69 14.18 -3.49
CA ARG A 71 26.10 13.75 -3.49
C ARG A 71 26.35 12.69 -4.55
N ALA A 72 25.48 11.68 -4.64
CA ALA A 72 25.60 10.61 -5.64
C ALA A 72 25.56 11.14 -7.07
N PHE A 73 24.70 12.13 -7.38
CA PHE A 73 24.70 12.82 -8.68
C PHE A 73 26.02 13.58 -8.92
N THR A 74 26.46 14.36 -7.93
CA THR A 74 27.70 15.17 -8.03
C THR A 74 28.94 14.33 -8.18
N GLU A 75 29.01 13.16 -7.53
CA GLU A 75 30.10 12.22 -7.56
C GLU A 75 30.10 11.32 -8.83
N GLY A 76 29.11 11.49 -9.71
CA GLY A 76 28.98 10.70 -10.93
C GLY A 76 28.61 9.22 -10.70
N ARG A 77 28.01 8.88 -9.55
CA ARG A 77 27.56 7.52 -9.23
C ARG A 77 26.19 7.19 -9.80
N VAL A 78 25.36 8.21 -10.05
CA VAL A 78 24.07 8.09 -10.75
C VAL A 78 24.33 8.18 -12.25
N ASN A 79 23.86 7.20 -13.00
CA ASN A 79 24.07 7.12 -14.42
C ASN A 79 22.77 7.25 -15.21
N ASP A 80 22.92 7.63 -16.44
CA ASP A 80 21.83 7.73 -17.40
C ASP A 80 21.10 6.38 -17.57
N GLY A 81 19.80 6.38 -17.32
CA GLY A 81 18.97 5.17 -17.32
C GLY A 81 18.94 4.38 -16.01
N ASP A 82 19.55 4.87 -14.93
CA ASP A 82 19.33 4.29 -13.61
C ASP A 82 17.87 4.51 -13.17
N SER A 83 17.34 3.56 -12.41
CA SER A 83 16.02 3.67 -11.79
C SER A 83 16.15 4.22 -10.38
N ILE A 84 15.26 5.13 -10.01
CA ILE A 84 15.13 5.63 -8.63
C ILE A 84 13.74 5.24 -8.14
N LEU A 85 13.68 4.31 -7.19
CA LEU A 85 12.45 3.77 -6.64
C LEU A 85 12.18 4.33 -5.24
N PHE A 86 11.13 5.14 -5.13
CA PHE A 86 10.62 5.62 -3.86
C PHE A 86 9.59 4.62 -3.31
N THR A 87 9.87 4.04 -2.16
CA THR A 87 8.94 3.12 -1.50
C THR A 87 7.77 3.84 -0.82
N ASP A 88 7.82 5.17 -0.72
CA ASP A 88 6.69 6.06 -0.42
C ASP A 88 6.72 7.26 -1.38
N ALA A 89 5.73 7.33 -2.27
CA ALA A 89 5.64 8.40 -3.27
C ALA A 89 5.29 9.77 -2.66
N TRP A 90 4.74 9.80 -1.44
CA TRP A 90 4.53 11.06 -0.72
C TRP A 90 5.85 11.60 -0.16
N HIS A 91 6.76 11.97 -1.07
CA HIS A 91 8.12 12.38 -0.78
C HIS A 91 8.49 13.64 -1.57
N PRO A 92 8.45 14.85 -0.97
CA PRO A 92 8.72 16.10 -1.69
C PRO A 92 10.08 16.14 -2.42
N GLY A 93 11.04 15.37 -1.95
CA GLY A 93 12.37 15.27 -2.56
C GLY A 93 12.38 14.73 -3.99
N ILE A 94 11.30 14.10 -4.48
CA ILE A 94 11.21 13.71 -5.90
C ILE A 94 11.31 14.92 -6.84
N ILE A 95 10.79 16.07 -6.40
CA ILE A 95 10.89 17.32 -7.18
C ILE A 95 12.37 17.72 -7.33
N GLN A 96 13.16 17.60 -6.26
CA GLN A 96 14.60 17.88 -6.31
C GLN A 96 15.37 16.88 -7.16
N ILE A 97 15.02 15.59 -7.10
CA ILE A 97 15.59 14.56 -7.98
C ILE A 97 15.32 14.89 -9.45
N LYS A 98 14.07 15.24 -9.78
CA LYS A 98 13.69 15.63 -11.14
C LYS A 98 14.49 16.85 -11.61
N TYR A 99 14.62 17.84 -10.73
CA TYR A 99 15.40 19.05 -10.98
C TYR A 99 16.87 18.72 -11.28
N MET A 100 17.52 17.91 -10.44
CA MET A 100 18.92 17.49 -10.66
C MET A 100 19.08 16.71 -11.96
N SER A 101 18.18 15.76 -12.23
CA SER A 101 18.19 14.97 -13.46
C SER A 101 18.15 15.84 -14.72
N GLU A 102 17.23 16.81 -14.75
CA GLU A 102 17.07 17.73 -15.90
C GLU A 102 18.27 18.67 -16.05
N LEU A 103 18.73 19.32 -14.95
CA LEU A 103 19.81 20.31 -15.02
C LEU A 103 21.17 19.68 -15.29
N LEU A 104 21.43 18.48 -14.82
CA LEU A 104 22.70 17.78 -15.06
C LEU A 104 22.68 16.95 -16.34
N GLY A 105 21.54 16.86 -17.02
CA GLY A 105 21.40 16.06 -18.24
C GLY A 105 21.50 14.53 -18.00
N ILE A 106 21.40 14.07 -16.76
CA ILE A 106 21.45 12.65 -16.37
C ILE A 106 20.02 12.16 -16.28
N LYS A 107 19.54 11.43 -17.29
CA LYS A 107 18.17 10.94 -17.34
C LYS A 107 17.99 9.69 -16.49
N VAL A 108 17.34 9.81 -15.36
CA VAL A 108 16.92 8.70 -14.51
C VAL A 108 15.45 8.35 -14.75
N ILE A 109 15.07 7.12 -14.40
CA ILE A 109 13.68 6.65 -14.45
C ILE A 109 13.14 6.64 -13.03
N THR A 110 12.13 7.46 -12.76
CA THR A 110 11.60 7.64 -11.40
C THR A 110 10.32 6.83 -11.18
N HIS A 111 10.27 6.11 -10.07
CA HIS A 111 9.19 5.22 -9.68
C HIS A 111 8.72 5.56 -8.28
N GLY A 112 7.41 5.68 -8.05
CA GLY A 112 6.84 5.98 -6.74
C GLY A 112 5.69 5.07 -6.34
N LEU A 113 5.76 4.45 -5.15
CA LEU A 113 4.67 3.66 -4.58
C LEU A 113 3.80 4.56 -3.70
N TRP A 114 2.54 4.76 -4.09
CA TRP A 114 1.58 5.54 -3.32
C TRP A 114 0.93 4.69 -2.22
N HIS A 115 1.03 5.14 -0.96
CA HIS A 115 0.41 4.49 0.20
C HIS A 115 -0.89 5.16 0.60
N ALA A 116 -0.82 6.45 0.84
CA ALA A 116 -1.91 7.36 1.16
C ALA A 116 -1.46 8.79 0.90
N GLY A 117 -2.35 9.76 1.08
CA GLY A 117 -2.03 11.17 0.92
C GLY A 117 -3.15 12.04 1.45
N SER A 118 -3.00 13.36 1.35
CA SER A 118 -4.02 14.28 1.80
C SER A 118 -5.29 14.26 0.94
N TYR A 119 -5.22 13.66 -0.24
CA TYR A 119 -6.35 13.42 -1.14
C TYR A 119 -7.37 12.43 -0.58
N ASP A 120 -7.05 11.66 0.45
CA ASP A 120 -8.01 10.85 1.22
C ASP A 120 -8.44 11.62 2.48
N PRO A 121 -9.67 12.17 2.52
CA PRO A 121 -10.12 12.99 3.65
C PRO A 121 -10.27 12.19 4.95
N ALA A 122 -10.32 10.88 4.89
CA ALA A 122 -10.38 10.01 6.05
C ALA A 122 -8.98 9.53 6.52
N ASP A 123 -7.94 9.69 5.70
CA ASP A 123 -6.56 9.48 6.14
C ASP A 123 -6.11 10.56 7.14
N PHE A 124 -5.08 10.27 7.93
CA PHE A 124 -4.60 11.24 8.91
C PHE A 124 -4.02 12.50 8.25
N LEU A 125 -3.35 12.38 7.09
CA LEU A 125 -2.87 13.55 6.33
C LEU A 125 -4.05 14.40 5.85
N GLY A 126 -5.08 13.78 5.28
CA GLY A 126 -6.29 14.48 4.85
C GLY A 126 -7.00 15.20 5.99
N ARG A 127 -7.01 14.62 7.20
CA ARG A 127 -7.59 15.25 8.39
C ARG A 127 -6.75 16.41 8.94
N ILE A 128 -5.43 16.36 8.82
CA ILE A 128 -4.52 17.38 9.39
C ILE A 128 -4.31 18.55 8.44
N ILE A 129 -3.98 18.28 7.18
CA ILE A 129 -3.66 19.32 6.19
C ILE A 129 -4.75 19.55 5.14
N GLY A 130 -5.71 18.63 5.04
CA GLY A 130 -6.92 18.79 4.25
C GLY A 130 -6.72 19.09 2.77
N ASP A 131 -7.62 19.93 2.23
CA ASP A 131 -7.68 20.34 0.83
C ASP A 131 -6.98 21.68 0.55
N ALA A 132 -6.05 22.09 1.39
CA ALA A 132 -5.31 23.34 1.16
C ALA A 132 -4.69 23.35 -0.26
N PRO A 133 -4.83 24.43 -1.04
CA PRO A 133 -4.36 24.47 -2.44
C PRO A 133 -2.89 24.06 -2.60
N TRP A 134 -2.01 24.51 -1.69
CA TRP A 134 -0.60 24.16 -1.75
C TRP A 134 -0.34 22.65 -1.65
N VAL A 135 -1.16 21.92 -0.86
CA VAL A 135 -1.04 20.45 -0.72
C VAL A 135 -1.42 19.77 -2.02
N ARG A 136 -2.50 20.20 -2.66
CA ARG A 136 -2.92 19.66 -3.97
C ARG A 136 -1.89 19.91 -5.04
N TYR A 137 -1.32 21.11 -5.10
CA TYR A 137 -0.23 21.41 -6.03
C TYR A 137 1.03 20.59 -5.73
N ALA A 138 1.37 20.39 -4.45
CA ALA A 138 2.51 19.57 -4.06
C ALA A 138 2.32 18.10 -4.47
N GLU A 139 1.17 17.50 -4.16
CA GLU A 139 0.86 16.12 -4.53
C GLU A 139 0.81 15.92 -6.05
N GLN A 140 0.21 16.87 -6.79
CA GLN A 140 0.22 16.84 -8.24
C GLN A 140 1.66 16.95 -8.78
N SER A 141 2.48 17.84 -8.23
CA SER A 141 3.89 18.00 -8.64
C SER A 141 4.69 16.72 -8.38
N MET A 142 4.50 16.06 -7.22
CA MET A 142 5.12 14.77 -6.94
C MET A 142 4.70 13.72 -7.96
N PHE A 143 3.39 13.61 -8.26
CA PHE A 143 2.88 12.68 -9.26
C PHE A 143 3.49 12.92 -10.64
N GLU A 144 3.59 14.18 -11.07
CA GLU A 144 4.15 14.56 -12.37
C GLU A 144 5.68 14.35 -12.46
N CYS A 145 6.39 14.43 -11.32
CA CYS A 145 7.83 14.17 -11.27
C CYS A 145 8.17 12.68 -11.33
N PHE A 146 7.25 11.79 -10.95
CA PHE A 146 7.43 10.37 -11.18
C PHE A 146 7.11 10.02 -12.64
N ASP A 147 8.00 9.28 -13.29
CA ASP A 147 7.72 8.69 -14.60
C ASP A 147 6.66 7.59 -14.46
N HIS A 148 6.66 6.88 -13.32
CA HIS A 148 5.71 5.81 -13.02
C HIS A 148 5.23 5.87 -11.58
N ASN A 149 3.91 5.94 -11.43
CA ASN A 149 3.20 5.96 -10.16
C ASN A 149 2.50 4.63 -9.93
N TYR A 150 2.80 3.96 -8.82
CA TYR A 150 2.29 2.65 -8.46
C TYR A 150 1.26 2.74 -7.34
N PHE A 151 0.10 2.15 -7.59
CA PHE A 151 -1.00 2.11 -6.64
C PHE A 151 -1.30 0.67 -6.23
N ALA A 152 -1.74 0.47 -5.00
CA ALA A 152 -2.07 -0.85 -4.50
C ALA A 152 -3.31 -1.45 -5.18
N THR A 153 -4.32 -0.62 -5.49
CA THR A 153 -5.65 -1.02 -5.95
C THR A 153 -6.22 -0.01 -6.95
N GLU A 154 -7.18 -0.43 -7.77
CA GLU A 154 -7.93 0.47 -8.64
C GLU A 154 -8.73 1.51 -7.84
N TYR A 155 -9.26 1.10 -6.68
CA TYR A 155 -9.93 2.02 -5.75
C TYR A 155 -9.01 3.19 -5.39
N HIS A 156 -7.75 2.90 -5.09
CA HIS A 156 -6.77 3.93 -4.75
C HIS A 156 -6.50 4.89 -5.93
N VAL A 157 -6.37 4.36 -7.15
CA VAL A 157 -6.25 5.20 -8.36
C VAL A 157 -7.48 6.10 -8.52
N ARG A 158 -8.70 5.57 -8.39
CA ARG A 158 -9.93 6.35 -8.51
C ARG A 158 -10.04 7.44 -7.45
N MET A 159 -9.59 7.17 -6.23
CA MET A 159 -9.56 8.16 -5.16
C MET A 159 -8.59 9.30 -5.48
N PHE A 160 -7.40 8.98 -5.99
CA PHE A 160 -6.42 9.96 -6.44
C PHE A 160 -6.96 10.77 -7.63
N ASP A 161 -7.48 10.11 -8.66
CA ASP A 161 -8.06 10.75 -9.86
C ASP A 161 -9.20 11.72 -9.53
N LYS A 162 -10.03 11.38 -8.53
CA LYS A 162 -11.09 12.27 -8.03
C LYS A 162 -10.54 13.56 -7.42
N ALA A 163 -9.39 13.52 -6.76
CA ALA A 163 -8.75 14.70 -6.19
C ALA A 163 -8.02 15.53 -7.26
N PHE A 164 -7.64 14.91 -8.38
CA PHE A 164 -6.89 15.52 -9.48
C PHE A 164 -7.56 15.29 -10.84
N PRO A 165 -8.80 15.76 -11.06
CA PRO A 165 -9.58 15.43 -12.26
C PRO A 165 -8.95 15.92 -13.57
N ASN A 166 -8.09 16.93 -13.51
CA ASN A 166 -7.32 17.44 -14.65
C ASN A 166 -6.30 16.43 -15.20
N LEU A 167 -5.85 15.47 -14.41
CA LEU A 167 -4.90 14.45 -14.84
C LEU A 167 -5.55 13.32 -15.64
N GLN A 168 -6.87 13.12 -15.52
CA GLN A 168 -7.64 12.08 -16.22
C GLN A 168 -7.05 10.67 -16.10
N ILE A 169 -6.44 10.35 -14.95
CA ILE A 169 -5.65 9.14 -14.73
C ILE A 169 -6.48 7.88 -14.99
N TRP A 170 -7.67 7.83 -14.40
CA TRP A 170 -8.57 6.67 -14.52
C TRP A 170 -9.06 6.45 -15.97
N LYS A 171 -9.38 7.53 -16.68
CA LYS A 171 -9.78 7.48 -18.08
C LYS A 171 -8.65 6.93 -18.94
N ASN A 172 -7.45 7.45 -18.78
CA ASN A 172 -6.28 7.02 -19.53
C ASN A 172 -5.93 5.54 -19.25
N MET A 173 -5.98 5.12 -17.99
CA MET A 173 -5.74 3.72 -17.62
C MET A 173 -6.75 2.76 -18.25
N LYS A 174 -8.05 3.11 -18.27
CA LYS A 174 -9.07 2.30 -18.92
C LYS A 174 -8.88 2.18 -20.44
N GLU A 175 -8.48 3.26 -21.08
CA GLU A 175 -8.23 3.26 -22.54
C GLU A 175 -7.05 2.34 -22.88
N GLU A 176 -5.98 2.36 -22.11
CA GLU A 176 -4.84 1.46 -22.31
C GLU A 176 -5.22 -0.02 -22.09
N HIS A 177 -6.03 -0.33 -21.08
CA HIS A 177 -6.57 -1.68 -20.89
C HIS A 177 -7.46 -2.12 -22.05
N ARG A 178 -8.30 -1.22 -22.58
CA ARG A 178 -9.14 -1.48 -23.75
C ARG A 178 -8.33 -1.80 -25.00
N LEU A 179 -7.15 -1.20 -25.12
CA LEU A 179 -6.21 -1.44 -26.21
C LEU A 179 -5.32 -2.68 -25.99
N GLY A 180 -5.61 -3.48 -24.96
CA GLY A 180 -4.84 -4.68 -24.62
C GLY A 180 -3.43 -4.38 -24.07
N ARG A 181 -3.20 -3.16 -23.64
CA ARG A 181 -1.92 -2.71 -23.10
C ARG A 181 -1.96 -2.78 -21.57
N GLU A 182 -1.57 -3.90 -21.00
CA GLU A 182 -1.44 -4.06 -19.54
C GLU A 182 -0.40 -3.13 -18.91
N VAL A 183 0.54 -2.65 -19.72
CA VAL A 183 1.58 -1.67 -19.35
C VAL A 183 1.80 -0.76 -20.56
N PRO A 184 1.80 0.57 -20.39
CA PRO A 184 1.94 1.52 -21.50
C PRO A 184 3.19 1.23 -22.32
N SER A 185 3.02 1.14 -23.63
CA SER A 185 4.14 0.93 -24.56
C SER A 185 4.96 2.20 -24.84
N HIS A 186 4.45 3.38 -24.45
CA HIS A 186 5.01 4.68 -24.83
C HIS A 186 5.06 5.67 -23.65
N GLY A 187 5.54 5.24 -22.48
CA GLY A 187 5.53 6.04 -21.24
C GLY A 187 6.44 7.28 -21.23
N PHE A 188 7.42 7.38 -22.12
CA PHE A 188 8.40 8.46 -22.05
C PHE A 188 8.10 9.69 -22.93
N LEU A 189 7.31 9.56 -23.97
CA LEU A 189 7.12 10.63 -24.93
C LEU A 189 5.73 11.27 -24.93
N ASP A 190 4.68 10.54 -24.55
CA ASP A 190 3.30 11.02 -24.69
C ASP A 190 2.60 11.39 -23.37
N GLY A 191 3.21 11.19 -22.22
CA GLY A 191 2.67 11.59 -20.91
C GLY A 191 1.34 10.91 -20.51
N LYS A 192 0.87 9.89 -21.24
CA LYS A 192 -0.52 9.44 -21.18
C LYS A 192 -0.84 8.40 -20.09
N MET A 193 0.12 7.69 -19.55
CA MET A 193 -0.16 6.77 -18.44
C MET A 193 1.00 6.68 -17.46
N LYS A 194 0.90 7.47 -16.41
CA LYS A 194 1.85 7.47 -15.30
C LYS A 194 1.41 6.60 -14.13
N ALA A 195 0.21 5.97 -14.17
CA ALA A 195 -0.34 5.21 -13.06
C ALA A 195 -0.50 3.72 -13.41
N VAL A 196 -0.04 2.84 -12.51
CA VAL A 196 -0.14 1.38 -12.64
C VAL A 196 -0.59 0.77 -11.33
N VAL A 197 -1.56 -0.15 -11.37
CA VAL A 197 -1.97 -0.94 -10.21
C VAL A 197 -1.03 -2.14 -10.10
N THR A 198 -0.19 -2.16 -9.06
CA THR A 198 0.81 -3.21 -8.86
C THR A 198 0.55 -4.10 -7.66
N GLY A 199 -0.31 -3.69 -6.74
CA GLY A 199 -0.29 -4.26 -5.39
C GLY A 199 0.97 -3.84 -4.63
N TRP A 200 1.20 -4.46 -3.48
CA TRP A 200 2.38 -4.22 -2.64
C TRP A 200 3.23 -5.47 -2.44
N PRO A 201 4.57 -5.33 -2.32
CA PRO A 201 5.50 -6.44 -2.10
C PRO A 201 5.40 -6.96 -0.66
N MET A 202 4.52 -7.93 -0.43
CA MET A 202 4.20 -8.49 0.89
C MET A 202 4.43 -10.02 0.96
N GLU A 203 5.22 -10.57 0.05
CA GLU A 203 5.48 -12.02 -0.04
C GLU A 203 6.04 -12.60 1.25
N TYR A 204 6.83 -11.81 1.99
CA TYR A 204 7.42 -12.21 3.27
C TYR A 204 6.37 -12.60 4.31
N LEU A 205 5.13 -12.09 4.23
CA LEU A 205 4.07 -12.43 5.19
C LEU A 205 3.75 -13.93 5.18
N LYS A 206 3.82 -14.56 4.02
CA LYS A 206 3.57 -15.99 3.89
C LYS A 206 4.61 -16.82 4.66
N GLU A 207 5.88 -16.48 4.56
CA GLU A 207 6.95 -17.14 5.33
C GLU A 207 6.88 -16.79 6.81
N THR A 208 6.64 -15.50 7.14
CA THR A 208 6.49 -15.06 8.53
C THR A 208 5.37 -15.79 9.27
N LEU A 209 4.26 -16.05 8.57
CA LEU A 209 3.06 -16.67 9.18
C LEU A 209 3.04 -18.20 9.08
N LYS A 210 3.96 -18.82 8.37
CA LYS A 210 3.99 -20.25 8.09
C LYS A 210 3.92 -21.12 9.35
N SER A 211 4.65 -20.75 10.41
CA SER A 211 4.67 -21.48 11.68
C SER A 211 3.35 -21.47 12.46
N TYR A 212 2.44 -20.56 12.11
CA TYR A 212 1.13 -20.42 12.75
C TYR A 212 0.00 -21.10 11.97
N VAL A 213 0.27 -21.55 10.75
CA VAL A 213 -0.72 -22.27 9.92
C VAL A 213 -1.13 -23.58 10.61
N GLY A 214 -2.43 -23.87 10.61
CA GLY A 214 -2.96 -25.07 11.27
C GLY A 214 -3.23 -24.93 12.78
N THR A 215 -2.99 -23.76 13.37
CA THR A 215 -3.37 -23.48 14.76
C THR A 215 -4.87 -23.74 14.97
N PRO A 216 -5.28 -24.50 16.01
CA PRO A 216 -6.68 -24.70 16.35
C PRO A 216 -7.42 -23.39 16.56
N LYS A 217 -8.65 -23.29 15.99
CA LYS A 217 -9.45 -22.08 16.03
C LYS A 217 -10.30 -22.00 17.29
N GLU A 218 -10.34 -20.82 17.85
CA GLU A 218 -11.20 -20.42 18.97
C GLU A 218 -12.29 -19.45 18.48
N ASP A 219 -13.37 -19.32 19.22
CA ASP A 219 -14.48 -18.40 18.89
C ASP A 219 -14.10 -16.92 19.16
N ILE A 220 -13.03 -16.48 18.50
CA ILE A 220 -12.47 -15.14 18.64
C ILE A 220 -12.78 -14.32 17.39
N ILE A 221 -13.25 -13.08 17.63
CA ILE A 221 -13.42 -12.04 16.62
C ILE A 221 -12.41 -10.92 16.93
N LEU A 222 -11.55 -10.57 15.97
CA LEU A 222 -10.49 -9.60 16.17
C LEU A 222 -10.82 -8.22 15.58
N PHE A 223 -10.37 -7.19 16.28
CA PHE A 223 -10.20 -5.84 15.78
C PHE A 223 -8.69 -5.50 15.73
N PRO A 224 -8.02 -5.75 14.59
CA PRO A 224 -6.57 -5.57 14.47
C PRO A 224 -6.15 -4.14 14.08
N HIS A 225 -7.12 -3.22 14.01
CA HIS A 225 -6.88 -1.87 13.53
C HIS A 225 -6.34 -0.94 14.62
N ARG A 226 -5.64 0.13 14.19
CA ARG A 226 -5.27 1.24 15.08
C ARG A 226 -6.52 1.87 15.71
N LEU A 227 -6.34 2.50 16.87
CA LEU A 227 -7.43 3.19 17.58
C LEU A 227 -7.66 4.59 16.99
N ALA A 228 -8.22 4.64 15.78
CA ALA A 228 -8.48 5.88 15.07
C ALA A 228 -9.98 5.99 14.72
N PRO A 229 -10.55 7.22 14.64
CA PRO A 229 -11.98 7.42 14.42
C PRO A 229 -12.54 6.71 13.21
N GLU A 230 -11.79 6.69 12.10
CA GLU A 230 -12.18 6.06 10.85
C GLU A 230 -12.23 4.52 10.91
N LYS A 231 -11.70 3.92 11.98
CA LYS A 231 -11.79 2.46 12.22
C LYS A 231 -13.01 2.05 13.03
N GLN A 232 -13.75 3.02 13.57
CA GLN A 232 -15.06 2.83 14.20
C GLN A 232 -15.10 1.80 15.35
N LEU A 233 -14.11 1.81 16.24
CA LEU A 233 -13.99 0.91 17.39
C LEU A 233 -15.28 0.81 18.22
N LYS A 234 -16.06 1.90 18.30
CA LYS A 234 -17.33 1.93 19.05
C LYS A 234 -18.33 0.88 18.56
N ILE A 235 -18.39 0.63 17.24
CA ILE A 235 -19.24 -0.41 16.64
C ILE A 235 -18.80 -1.78 17.14
N PHE A 236 -17.50 -2.08 17.08
CA PHE A 236 -16.96 -3.34 17.54
C PHE A 236 -17.26 -3.62 19.03
N LYS A 237 -17.08 -2.61 19.89
CA LYS A 237 -17.39 -2.73 21.34
C LYS A 237 -18.89 -2.91 21.63
N ASP A 238 -19.78 -2.37 20.80
CA ASP A 238 -21.22 -2.61 20.96
C ASP A 238 -21.63 -4.01 20.49
N LEU A 239 -21.03 -4.50 19.38
CA LEU A 239 -21.22 -5.88 18.92
C LEU A 239 -20.76 -6.91 19.95
N ALA A 240 -19.65 -6.66 20.65
CA ALA A 240 -19.18 -7.52 21.74
C ALA A 240 -20.23 -7.72 22.85
N LYS A 241 -21.00 -6.68 23.19
CA LYS A 241 -22.09 -6.76 24.17
C LYS A 241 -23.30 -7.57 23.67
N ARG A 242 -23.48 -7.63 22.34
CA ARG A 242 -24.60 -8.31 21.69
C ARG A 242 -24.31 -9.79 21.40
N LEU A 243 -23.05 -10.15 21.35
CA LEU A 243 -22.56 -11.49 21.00
C LEU A 243 -21.65 -12.05 22.10
N PRO A 244 -22.14 -12.17 23.35
CA PRO A 244 -21.32 -12.57 24.50
C PRO A 244 -20.78 -14.00 24.41
N GLN A 245 -21.30 -14.83 23.52
CA GLN A 245 -20.79 -16.18 23.25
C GLN A 245 -19.46 -16.20 22.49
N TYR A 246 -19.08 -15.08 21.86
CA TYR A 246 -17.80 -14.95 21.16
C TYR A 246 -16.86 -14.02 21.92
N LYS A 247 -15.57 -14.30 21.84
CA LYS A 247 -14.52 -13.46 22.43
C LYS A 247 -14.13 -12.34 21.46
N PHE A 248 -14.51 -11.11 21.78
CA PHE A 248 -14.11 -9.93 21.00
C PHE A 248 -12.80 -9.37 21.57
N VAL A 249 -11.78 -9.19 20.71
CA VAL A 249 -10.45 -8.71 21.13
C VAL A 249 -10.01 -7.51 20.28
N VAL A 250 -9.72 -6.41 20.95
CA VAL A 250 -9.08 -5.22 20.36
C VAL A 250 -7.57 -5.38 20.52
N CYS A 251 -6.83 -5.63 19.42
CA CYS A 251 -5.42 -5.97 19.49
C CYS A 251 -4.57 -4.85 20.13
N MET A 252 -4.85 -3.60 19.82
CA MET A 252 -4.12 -2.44 20.36
C MET A 252 -4.35 -2.20 21.87
N GLU A 253 -5.33 -2.86 22.49
CA GLU A 253 -5.57 -2.82 23.94
C GLU A 253 -4.86 -3.95 24.70
N GLN A 254 -4.13 -4.85 24.01
CA GLN A 254 -3.55 -6.07 24.57
C GLN A 254 -2.02 -5.99 24.79
N ASN A 255 -1.35 -4.88 24.46
CA ASN A 255 0.11 -4.75 24.52
C ASN A 255 0.87 -5.95 23.89
N LEU A 256 0.41 -6.40 22.71
CA LEU A 256 0.97 -7.56 22.04
C LEU A 256 2.31 -7.24 21.40
N THR A 257 3.26 -8.16 21.54
CA THR A 257 4.39 -8.26 20.60
C THR A 257 3.87 -8.70 19.24
N LYS A 258 4.68 -8.60 18.20
CA LYS A 258 4.31 -9.07 16.86
C LYS A 258 4.01 -10.58 16.84
N ASP A 259 4.82 -11.38 17.54
CA ASP A 259 4.57 -12.80 17.73
C ASP A 259 3.25 -13.06 18.48
N GLY A 260 2.99 -12.32 19.56
CA GLY A 260 1.73 -12.40 20.31
C GLY A 260 0.52 -12.06 19.44
N TYR A 261 0.62 -11.05 18.58
CA TYR A 261 -0.41 -10.72 17.60
C TYR A 261 -0.65 -11.85 16.60
N HIS A 262 0.41 -12.43 16.02
CA HIS A 262 0.29 -13.54 15.06
C HIS A 262 -0.32 -14.80 15.71
N LYS A 263 0.08 -15.14 16.95
CA LYS A 263 -0.53 -16.24 17.72
C LYS A 263 -2.03 -16.02 17.98
N LEU A 264 -2.40 -14.80 18.36
CA LEU A 264 -3.80 -14.44 18.57
C LEU A 264 -4.60 -14.50 17.26
N LEU A 265 -4.04 -13.94 16.19
CA LEU A 265 -4.64 -13.98 14.85
C LEU A 265 -4.85 -15.42 14.38
N ALA A 266 -3.83 -16.28 14.54
CA ALA A 266 -3.91 -17.69 14.14
C ALA A 266 -5.03 -18.48 14.85
N LYS A 267 -5.32 -18.16 16.11
CA LYS A 267 -6.41 -18.77 16.89
C LYS A 267 -7.80 -18.23 16.53
N SER A 268 -7.87 -17.05 15.90
CA SER A 268 -9.13 -16.37 15.66
C SER A 268 -9.89 -16.96 14.47
N LYS A 269 -11.23 -16.87 14.49
CA LYS A 269 -12.10 -17.26 13.37
C LYS A 269 -12.43 -16.08 12.45
N MET A 270 -12.46 -14.87 12.96
CA MET A 270 -12.90 -13.69 12.19
C MET A 270 -12.08 -12.44 12.50
N ILE A 271 -11.79 -11.66 11.46
CA ILE A 271 -11.41 -10.24 11.57
C ILE A 271 -12.62 -9.40 11.20
N PHE A 272 -12.99 -8.47 12.09
CA PHE A 272 -14.03 -7.49 11.83
C PHE A 272 -13.44 -6.16 11.39
N SER A 273 -13.95 -5.61 10.30
CA SER A 273 -13.64 -4.26 9.84
C SER A 273 -14.93 -3.45 9.64
N ALA A 274 -14.96 -2.22 10.17
CA ALA A 274 -15.95 -1.20 9.84
C ALA A 274 -15.28 0.06 9.26
N ASN A 275 -14.12 -0.10 8.65
CA ASN A 275 -13.25 0.99 8.19
C ASN A 275 -13.96 1.94 7.24
N LEU A 276 -13.72 3.24 7.44
CA LEU A 276 -14.09 4.33 6.52
C LEU A 276 -12.90 4.77 5.66
N GLN A 277 -11.70 4.26 5.96
CA GLN A 277 -10.47 4.50 5.23
C GLN A 277 -9.66 3.21 5.14
N GLU A 278 -9.31 2.80 3.93
CA GLU A 278 -8.40 1.71 3.64
C GLU A 278 -8.03 1.71 2.15
N THR A 279 -6.76 1.53 1.84
CA THR A 279 -6.26 1.45 0.46
C THR A 279 -5.93 0.03 0.03
N LEU A 280 -5.58 -0.85 0.97
CA LEU A 280 -5.24 -2.25 0.69
C LEU A 280 -5.77 -3.23 1.74
N GLY A 281 -5.55 -2.97 3.04
CA GLY A 281 -6.03 -3.85 4.10
C GLY A 281 -5.12 -5.04 4.38
N ILE A 282 -3.96 -4.79 4.98
CA ILE A 282 -2.96 -5.83 5.29
C ILE A 282 -3.49 -6.83 6.32
N SER A 283 -4.11 -6.37 7.40
CA SER A 283 -4.58 -7.27 8.47
C SER A 283 -5.62 -8.30 8.02
N PRO A 284 -6.64 -7.97 7.18
CA PRO A 284 -7.51 -8.98 6.60
C PRO A 284 -6.77 -10.00 5.71
N TYR A 285 -5.70 -9.59 5.04
CA TYR A 285 -4.86 -10.51 4.27
C TYR A 285 -4.03 -11.43 5.17
N GLU A 286 -3.39 -10.90 6.23
CA GLU A 286 -2.73 -11.73 7.25
C GLU A 286 -3.70 -12.77 7.83
N GLY A 287 -4.94 -12.36 8.07
CA GLY A 287 -6.02 -13.25 8.48
C GLY A 287 -6.30 -14.35 7.44
N ALA A 288 -6.43 -14.00 6.16
CA ALA A 288 -6.69 -14.95 5.09
C ALA A 288 -5.56 -16.01 4.98
N LEU A 289 -4.29 -15.59 5.13
CA LEU A 289 -3.13 -16.50 5.18
C LEU A 289 -3.22 -17.54 6.31
N LEU A 290 -3.90 -17.20 7.40
CA LEU A 290 -4.08 -18.05 8.58
C LEU A 290 -5.48 -18.70 8.65
N GLY A 291 -6.29 -18.62 7.59
CA GLY A 291 -7.63 -19.18 7.56
C GLY A 291 -8.63 -18.46 8.45
N VAL A 292 -8.50 -17.14 8.61
CA VAL A 292 -9.44 -16.26 9.35
C VAL A 292 -10.39 -15.60 8.38
N ILE A 293 -11.69 -15.57 8.70
CA ILE A 293 -12.70 -14.90 7.88
C ILE A 293 -12.46 -13.39 7.89
N PRO A 294 -12.24 -12.74 6.73
CA PRO A 294 -12.24 -11.27 6.62
C PRO A 294 -13.68 -10.78 6.52
N PHE A 295 -14.26 -10.32 7.61
CA PHE A 295 -15.61 -9.75 7.61
C PHE A 295 -15.52 -8.24 7.42
N VAL A 296 -15.67 -7.79 6.17
CA VAL A 296 -15.38 -6.41 5.74
C VAL A 296 -16.61 -5.74 5.10
N PRO A 297 -16.72 -4.41 5.13
CA PRO A 297 -17.83 -3.71 4.47
C PRO A 297 -17.64 -3.66 2.95
N ASN A 298 -18.74 -3.70 2.20
CA ASN A 298 -18.73 -3.56 0.74
C ASN A 298 -18.45 -2.11 0.30
N ARG A 299 -17.24 -1.64 0.63
CA ARG A 299 -16.70 -0.32 0.27
C ARG A 299 -15.19 -0.33 0.23
N LEU A 300 -14.57 0.79 -0.17
CA LEU A 300 -13.12 0.99 -0.23
C LEU A 300 -12.47 -0.02 -1.19
N SER A 301 -11.21 -0.37 -0.97
CA SER A 301 -10.51 -1.43 -1.71
C SER A 301 -11.16 -2.80 -1.59
N TYR A 302 -11.95 -3.03 -0.55
CA TYR A 302 -12.60 -4.32 -0.33
C TYR A 302 -13.58 -4.71 -1.45
N VAL A 303 -14.15 -3.72 -2.17
CA VAL A 303 -15.08 -3.98 -3.29
C VAL A 303 -14.42 -4.82 -4.38
N GLU A 304 -13.16 -4.54 -4.71
CA GLU A 304 -12.43 -5.24 -5.77
C GLU A 304 -11.62 -6.44 -5.26
N MET A 305 -11.27 -6.46 -3.97
CA MET A 305 -10.41 -7.48 -3.39
C MET A 305 -11.16 -8.72 -2.92
N TYR A 306 -12.41 -8.56 -2.51
CA TYR A 306 -13.19 -9.63 -1.86
C TYR A 306 -14.49 -9.91 -2.59
N ASP A 307 -14.83 -11.20 -2.74
CA ASP A 307 -16.15 -11.62 -3.21
C ASP A 307 -17.25 -11.22 -2.19
N ASP A 308 -18.51 -11.14 -2.64
CA ASP A 308 -19.65 -10.72 -1.81
C ASP A 308 -19.85 -11.55 -0.55
N LYS A 309 -19.47 -12.85 -0.58
CA LYS A 309 -19.56 -13.74 0.59
C LYS A 309 -18.68 -13.34 1.78
N TRP A 310 -17.73 -12.42 1.58
CA TRP A 310 -16.83 -11.90 2.62
C TRP A 310 -17.20 -10.48 3.04
N LYS A 311 -18.19 -9.88 2.37
CA LYS A 311 -18.58 -8.49 2.56
C LYS A 311 -20.00 -8.40 3.12
N TYR A 312 -20.20 -7.42 3.98
CA TYR A 312 -21.54 -7.00 4.40
C TYR A 312 -21.89 -5.64 3.77
N PRO A 313 -23.20 -5.28 3.66
CA PRO A 313 -23.63 -4.05 3.02
C PRO A 313 -22.98 -2.80 3.65
N SER A 314 -22.43 -1.93 2.79
CA SER A 314 -21.67 -0.75 3.24
C SER A 314 -22.44 0.14 4.20
N GLU A 315 -23.75 0.33 3.94
CA GLU A 315 -24.64 1.18 4.73
C GLU A 315 -24.76 0.77 6.20
N TYR A 316 -24.51 -0.50 6.54
CA TYR A 316 -24.62 -0.98 7.93
C TYR A 316 -23.65 -0.30 8.89
N THR A 317 -22.55 0.25 8.39
CA THR A 317 -21.49 0.83 9.23
C THR A 317 -20.91 2.13 8.67
N THR A 318 -21.65 2.89 7.84
CA THR A 318 -21.19 4.19 7.35
C THR A 318 -21.18 5.26 8.44
N SER A 319 -21.99 5.09 9.49
CA SER A 319 -22.05 5.95 10.65
C SER A 319 -22.57 5.18 11.87
N TRP A 320 -22.46 5.79 13.05
CA TRP A 320 -23.08 5.24 14.26
C TRP A 320 -24.61 5.17 14.16
N PHE A 321 -25.23 6.13 13.47
CA PHE A 321 -26.67 6.14 13.24
C PHE A 321 -27.09 4.94 12.39
N ASN A 322 -26.46 4.75 11.25
CA ASN A 322 -26.72 3.63 10.35
C ASN A 322 -26.48 2.28 11.05
N TYR A 323 -25.38 2.18 11.82
CA TYR A 323 -25.12 0.98 12.61
C TYR A 323 -26.29 0.65 13.57
N LYS A 324 -26.85 1.64 14.26
CA LYS A 324 -28.00 1.40 15.14
C LYS A 324 -29.22 0.86 14.38
N THR A 325 -29.44 1.35 13.16
CA THR A 325 -30.55 0.91 12.30
C THR A 325 -30.37 -0.54 11.85
N TYR A 326 -29.15 -0.91 11.43
CA TYR A 326 -28.86 -2.23 10.83
C TYR A 326 -28.19 -3.21 11.79
N LYS A 327 -28.09 -2.89 13.06
CA LYS A 327 -27.33 -3.67 14.03
C LYS A 327 -27.77 -5.13 14.10
N GLU A 328 -29.04 -5.43 14.13
CA GLU A 328 -29.53 -6.81 14.25
C GLU A 328 -29.24 -7.62 12.98
N SER A 329 -29.28 -7.00 11.80
CA SER A 329 -28.86 -7.63 10.55
C SER A 329 -27.35 -7.96 10.57
N LEU A 330 -26.53 -7.04 11.07
CA LEU A 330 -25.08 -7.25 11.18
C LEU A 330 -24.76 -8.36 12.19
N VAL A 331 -25.44 -8.39 13.34
CA VAL A 331 -25.35 -9.47 14.35
C VAL A 331 -25.69 -10.82 13.75
N SER A 332 -26.78 -10.90 12.96
CA SER A 332 -27.20 -12.14 12.29
C SER A 332 -26.14 -12.64 11.29
N LEU A 333 -25.53 -11.75 10.50
CA LEU A 333 -24.48 -12.10 9.57
C LEU A 333 -23.23 -12.61 10.30
N ILE A 334 -22.80 -11.95 11.37
CA ILE A 334 -21.64 -12.41 12.17
C ILE A 334 -21.91 -13.80 12.75
N LYS A 335 -23.08 -14.05 13.33
CA LYS A 335 -23.45 -15.37 13.85
C LYS A 335 -23.38 -16.43 12.76
N SER A 336 -24.03 -16.19 11.62
CA SER A 336 -24.05 -17.12 10.49
C SER A 336 -22.63 -17.45 10.02
N ASP A 337 -21.75 -16.45 9.93
CA ASP A 337 -20.38 -16.65 9.50
C ASP A 337 -19.52 -17.41 10.51
N MET A 338 -19.69 -17.14 11.81
CA MET A 338 -19.00 -17.84 12.88
C MET A 338 -19.45 -19.31 13.00
N GLU A 339 -20.76 -19.57 12.93
CA GLU A 339 -21.34 -20.91 13.00
C GLU A 339 -21.00 -21.75 11.76
N SER A 340 -20.94 -21.14 10.58
CA SER A 340 -20.57 -21.82 9.33
C SER A 340 -19.07 -21.82 9.03
N TYR A 341 -18.22 -21.49 9.98
CA TYR A 341 -16.77 -21.33 9.80
C TYR A 341 -16.13 -22.51 9.04
N VAL A 342 -16.40 -23.75 9.47
CA VAL A 342 -15.82 -24.97 8.87
C VAL A 342 -16.12 -25.05 7.36
N ASN A 343 -17.33 -24.67 6.95
CA ASN A 343 -17.76 -24.68 5.55
C ASN A 343 -17.10 -23.56 4.71
N LYS A 344 -16.52 -22.56 5.37
CA LYS A 344 -15.83 -21.44 4.71
C LYS A 344 -14.34 -21.70 4.49
N VAL A 345 -13.72 -22.61 5.25
CA VAL A 345 -12.27 -22.88 5.17
C VAL A 345 -11.76 -23.16 3.75
N PRO A 346 -12.41 -24.04 2.93
CA PRO A 346 -11.93 -24.27 1.56
C PRO A 346 -12.01 -23.05 0.66
N LYS A 347 -12.95 -22.12 0.96
CA LYS A 347 -13.12 -20.87 0.20
C LYS A 347 -12.08 -19.83 0.63
N LEU A 348 -11.61 -19.87 1.89
CA LEU A 348 -10.54 -18.98 2.39
C LEU A 348 -9.22 -19.27 1.69
N LEU A 349 -8.90 -20.51 1.37
CA LEU A 349 -7.69 -20.85 0.61
C LEU A 349 -7.70 -20.22 -0.79
N LYS A 350 -8.85 -20.27 -1.47
CA LYS A 350 -8.99 -19.60 -2.79
C LYS A 350 -8.88 -18.07 -2.68
N LEU A 351 -9.44 -17.50 -1.62
CA LEU A 351 -9.32 -16.09 -1.34
C LEU A 351 -7.85 -15.69 -1.12
N GLU A 352 -7.13 -16.42 -0.27
CA GLU A 352 -5.70 -16.21 0.01
C GLU A 352 -4.88 -16.20 -1.29
N GLN A 353 -5.05 -17.20 -2.14
CA GLN A 353 -4.36 -17.31 -3.42
C GLN A 353 -4.66 -16.12 -4.35
N ASN A 354 -5.92 -15.67 -4.42
CA ASN A 354 -6.33 -14.52 -5.21
C ASN A 354 -5.71 -13.22 -4.68
N LEU A 355 -5.78 -12.99 -3.36
CA LEU A 355 -5.21 -11.81 -2.72
C LEU A 355 -3.70 -11.74 -2.91
N THR A 356 -2.99 -12.85 -2.65
CA THR A 356 -1.54 -12.95 -2.84
C THR A 356 -1.14 -12.58 -4.26
N LYS A 357 -1.78 -13.20 -5.26
CA LYS A 357 -1.43 -13.00 -6.67
C LYS A 357 -1.67 -11.57 -7.17
N ASN A 358 -2.79 -10.96 -6.76
CA ASN A 358 -3.25 -9.73 -7.38
C ASN A 358 -2.90 -8.46 -6.60
N TYR A 359 -2.74 -8.55 -5.25
CA TYR A 359 -2.62 -7.37 -4.39
C TYR A 359 -1.40 -7.40 -3.47
N PHE A 360 -0.87 -8.58 -3.13
CA PHE A 360 0.20 -8.72 -2.14
C PHE A 360 1.45 -9.39 -2.71
N SER A 361 1.74 -9.10 -3.98
CA SER A 361 2.93 -9.59 -4.70
C SER A 361 3.61 -8.47 -5.43
N ALA A 362 4.95 -8.50 -5.42
CA ALA A 362 5.80 -7.59 -6.19
C ALA A 362 5.83 -7.88 -7.69
N THR A 363 5.27 -8.99 -8.15
CA THR A 363 5.45 -9.48 -9.53
C THR A 363 5.13 -8.40 -10.57
N ARG A 364 4.01 -7.68 -10.41
CA ARG A 364 3.63 -6.61 -11.33
C ARG A 364 4.59 -5.42 -11.25
N LEU A 365 4.98 -5.01 -10.03
CA LEU A 365 5.94 -3.93 -9.79
C LEU A 365 7.27 -4.23 -10.49
N LEU A 366 7.86 -5.38 -10.23
CA LEU A 366 9.15 -5.79 -10.80
C LEU A 366 9.12 -5.90 -12.32
N ASN A 367 8.06 -6.50 -12.87
CA ASN A 367 7.88 -6.60 -14.32
C ASN A 367 7.74 -5.23 -14.96
N THR A 368 7.04 -4.31 -14.31
CA THR A 368 6.85 -2.94 -14.78
C THR A 368 8.19 -2.20 -14.81
N ILE A 369 8.97 -2.24 -13.73
CA ILE A 369 10.30 -1.62 -13.68
C ILE A 369 11.22 -2.18 -14.78
N LYS A 370 11.26 -3.51 -14.97
CA LYS A 370 12.05 -4.16 -16.00
C LYS A 370 11.64 -3.73 -17.43
N LYS A 371 10.34 -3.67 -17.67
CA LYS A 371 9.78 -3.28 -18.98
C LYS A 371 10.12 -1.84 -19.34
N TYR A 372 9.94 -0.91 -18.43
CA TYR A 372 10.22 0.51 -18.71
C TYR A 372 11.69 0.77 -18.98
N ARG A 373 12.58 0.13 -18.26
CA ARG A 373 14.00 0.25 -18.59
C ARG A 373 14.34 -0.30 -19.98
N LYS A 374 13.73 -1.41 -20.40
CA LYS A 374 13.93 -1.95 -21.74
C LYS A 374 13.53 -0.92 -22.81
N VAL A 375 12.34 -0.32 -22.63
CA VAL A 375 11.84 0.74 -23.52
C VAL A 375 12.81 1.93 -23.56
N TYR A 376 13.27 2.40 -22.39
CA TYR A 376 14.23 3.50 -22.31
C TYR A 376 15.53 3.21 -23.09
N VAL A 377 16.10 2.03 -22.93
CA VAL A 377 17.34 1.63 -23.63
C VAL A 377 17.11 1.56 -25.15
N GLU A 378 15.96 1.06 -25.60
CA GLU A 378 15.62 0.98 -27.02
C GLU A 378 15.45 2.38 -27.63
N GLU A 379 14.73 3.28 -26.97
CA GLU A 379 14.54 4.67 -27.40
C GLU A 379 15.86 5.43 -27.46
N LYS A 380 16.75 5.22 -26.49
CA LYS A 380 18.09 5.85 -26.48
C LYS A 380 18.90 5.40 -27.70
N LYS A 381 18.88 4.10 -28.04
CA LYS A 381 19.57 3.57 -29.25
C LYS A 381 19.06 4.22 -30.52
N ILE A 382 17.73 4.39 -30.65
CA ILE A 382 17.12 5.04 -31.81
C ILE A 382 17.58 6.50 -31.92
N ARG A 383 17.60 7.25 -30.81
CA ARG A 383 17.99 8.68 -30.80
C ARG A 383 19.49 8.89 -31.08
N THR A 384 20.34 7.98 -30.63
CA THR A 384 21.80 8.09 -30.81
C THR A 384 22.31 7.51 -32.14
N GLY A 385 21.43 6.99 -32.99
CA GLY A 385 21.79 6.41 -34.30
C GLY A 385 22.60 5.13 -34.21
N VAL A 386 22.76 4.53 -33.03
CA VAL A 386 23.41 3.23 -32.84
C VAL A 386 22.43 2.12 -33.13
N SER A 387 22.03 1.96 -34.39
CA SER A 387 21.45 0.70 -34.85
C SER A 387 22.54 -0.33 -34.93
N ASN A 388 22.47 -1.42 -34.18
CA ASN A 388 23.31 -2.59 -34.42
C ASN A 388 22.97 -3.13 -35.82
N VAL A 389 23.72 -2.71 -36.82
CA VAL A 389 23.92 -3.50 -38.01
C VAL A 389 24.85 -4.66 -37.60
N ARG A 390 24.25 -5.79 -37.31
CA ARG A 390 24.88 -7.12 -37.44
C ARG A 390 23.80 -8.12 -37.84
#